data_9236946a3d36161de4d267a5a8269c1c
#
_entry.id   9236946a3d36161de4d267a5a8269c1c
#
_cell.length_a   1.000
_cell.length_b   1.000
_cell.length_c   1.000
_cell.angle_alpha   90.00
_cell.angle_beta   90.00
_cell.angle_gamma   90.00
#
_symmetry.space_group_name_H-M   'P 1'
#
loop_
_entity.id
_entity.type
_entity.pdbx_description
1 polymer ?
#
loop_
_entity_poly.entity_id
_entity_poly.type
_entity_poly.pdbx_seq_one_letter_code
_entity_poly.pdbx_strand_id
1 'polypeptide(L)'
;MNQNDRDFQKVLQALTTFDKKLSNLETMVDKMAKANYNYATSQQELNKQQASLNRDLGEGIKMLGDSMSNVIKFIQKLGGNN
;
A
#
# COMPACT_ATOMS: atom_id res chain seq x y z
N MET A 1 -38.48 36.25 -27.93
CA MET A 1 -37.05 36.31 -27.51
C MET A 1 -36.23 36.70 -28.74
N ASN A 2 -35.40 37.71 -28.66
CA ASN A 2 -34.53 38.09 -29.77
C ASN A 2 -33.28 37.24 -29.81
N GLN A 3 -32.45 37.39 -30.83
CA GLN A 3 -31.24 36.57 -31.03
C GLN A 3 -30.25 36.73 -29.86
N ASN A 4 -30.10 37.94 -29.33
CA ASN A 4 -29.18 38.17 -28.19
C ASN A 4 -29.63 37.43 -26.93
N ASP A 5 -30.94 37.39 -26.67
CA ASP A 5 -31.46 36.65 -25.50
C ASP A 5 -31.26 35.17 -25.66
N ARG A 6 -31.42 34.65 -26.88
CA ARG A 6 -31.17 33.20 -27.15
C ARG A 6 -29.70 32.85 -26.97
N ASP A 7 -28.81 33.71 -27.45
CA ASP A 7 -27.37 33.49 -27.31
C ASP A 7 -26.95 33.58 -25.86
N PHE A 8 -27.53 34.51 -25.11
CA PHE A 8 -27.27 34.62 -23.67
C PHE A 8 -27.72 33.34 -22.92
N GLN A 9 -28.90 32.83 -23.26
CA GLN A 9 -29.40 31.59 -22.64
C GLN A 9 -28.50 30.39 -22.95
N LYS A 10 -27.98 30.29 -24.16
CA LYS A 10 -27.03 29.25 -24.54
C LYS A 10 -25.75 29.34 -23.72
N VAL A 11 -25.24 30.57 -23.52
CA VAL A 11 -24.04 30.76 -22.67
C VAL A 11 -24.32 30.37 -21.26
N LEU A 12 -25.45 30.72 -20.68
CA LEU A 12 -25.82 30.33 -19.33
C LEU A 12 -25.89 28.81 -19.18
N GLN A 13 -26.50 28.13 -20.16
CA GLN A 13 -26.60 26.68 -20.17
C GLN A 13 -25.20 26.03 -20.21
N ALA A 14 -24.33 26.56 -21.05
CA ALA A 14 -22.96 26.08 -21.17
C ALA A 14 -22.19 26.26 -19.87
N LEU A 15 -22.34 27.40 -19.20
CA LEU A 15 -21.71 27.67 -17.92
C LEU A 15 -22.23 26.74 -16.82
N THR A 16 -23.54 26.50 -16.79
CA THR A 16 -24.15 25.58 -15.83
C THR A 16 -23.61 24.16 -16.01
N THR A 17 -23.51 23.72 -17.27
CA THR A 17 -22.96 22.38 -17.59
C THR A 17 -21.49 22.30 -17.19
N PHE A 18 -20.73 23.35 -17.48
CA PHE A 18 -19.32 23.41 -17.11
C PHE A 18 -19.13 23.34 -15.60
N ASP A 19 -19.96 24.07 -14.85
CA ASP A 19 -19.92 24.07 -13.38
C ASP A 19 -20.18 22.67 -12.82
N LYS A 20 -21.17 21.96 -13.37
CA LYS A 20 -21.46 20.58 -12.96
C LYS A 20 -20.30 19.65 -13.23
N LYS A 21 -19.70 19.77 -14.41
CA LYS A 21 -18.56 18.92 -14.78
C LYS A 21 -17.36 19.21 -13.90
N LEU A 22 -17.13 20.48 -13.57
CA LEU A 22 -16.06 20.87 -12.68
C LEU A 22 -16.26 20.31 -11.27
N SER A 23 -17.49 20.41 -10.75
CA SER A 23 -17.85 19.85 -9.45
C SER A 23 -17.65 18.33 -9.41
N ASN A 24 -18.07 17.63 -10.49
CA ASN A 24 -17.86 16.19 -10.61
C ASN A 24 -16.37 15.85 -10.63
N LEU A 25 -15.58 16.61 -11.33
CA LEU A 25 -14.14 16.42 -11.41
C LEU A 25 -13.49 16.61 -10.03
N GLU A 26 -13.89 17.64 -9.29
CA GLU A 26 -13.40 17.85 -7.91
C GLU A 26 -13.71 16.66 -7.02
N THR A 27 -14.91 16.12 -7.13
CA THR A 27 -15.32 14.93 -6.37
C THR A 27 -14.45 13.72 -6.74
N MET A 28 -14.18 13.52 -8.03
CA MET A 28 -13.34 12.42 -8.52
C MET A 28 -11.90 12.55 -8.01
N VAL A 29 -11.34 13.76 -8.06
CA VAL A 29 -9.99 14.02 -7.57
C VAL A 29 -9.90 13.75 -6.07
N ASP A 30 -10.90 14.15 -5.30
CA ASP A 30 -10.96 13.88 -3.87
C ASP A 30 -10.99 12.39 -3.58
N LYS A 31 -11.80 11.63 -4.31
CA LYS A 31 -11.87 10.16 -4.17
C LYS A 31 -10.55 9.50 -4.50
N MET A 32 -9.89 9.96 -5.56
CA MET A 32 -8.59 9.43 -5.96
C MET A 32 -7.52 9.70 -4.90
N ALA A 33 -7.53 10.92 -4.34
CA ALA A 33 -6.59 11.27 -3.28
C ALA A 33 -6.76 10.38 -2.06
N LYS A 34 -8.02 10.12 -1.65
CA LYS A 34 -8.32 9.22 -0.53
C LYS A 34 -7.91 7.80 -0.82
N ALA A 35 -8.17 7.30 -2.03
CA ALA A 35 -7.79 5.96 -2.45
C ALA A 35 -6.27 5.80 -2.42
N ASN A 36 -5.54 6.79 -2.91
CA ASN A 36 -4.08 6.78 -2.91
C ASN A 36 -3.52 6.79 -1.48
N TYR A 37 -4.11 7.58 -0.60
CA TYR A 37 -3.70 7.60 0.81
C TYR A 37 -3.92 6.24 1.46
N ASN A 38 -5.08 5.64 1.24
CA ASN A 38 -5.40 4.32 1.81
C ASN A 38 -4.47 3.24 1.28
N TYR A 39 -4.16 3.29 -0.03
CA TYR A 39 -3.22 2.36 -0.64
C TYR A 39 -1.82 2.50 -0.01
N ALA A 40 -1.34 3.72 0.12
CA ALA A 40 -0.03 3.98 0.72
C ALA A 40 0.04 3.48 2.17
N THR A 41 -1.02 3.73 2.95
CA THR A 41 -1.12 3.27 4.34
C THR A 41 -1.11 1.74 4.42
N SER A 42 -1.89 1.07 3.55
CA SER A 42 -1.91 -0.39 3.48
C SER A 42 -0.56 -0.95 3.10
N GLN A 43 0.14 -0.31 2.15
CA GLN A 43 1.47 -0.73 1.72
C GLN A 43 2.48 -0.62 2.86
N GLN A 44 2.43 0.45 3.65
CA GLN A 44 3.28 0.61 4.82
C GLN A 44 3.06 -0.49 5.84
N GLU A 45 1.81 -0.85 6.09
CA GLU A 45 1.46 -1.91 7.03
C GLU A 45 1.98 -3.26 6.55
N LEU A 46 1.81 -3.57 5.27
CA LEU A 46 2.33 -4.80 4.66
C LEU A 46 3.86 -4.86 4.77
N ASN A 47 4.53 -3.73 4.56
CA ASN A 47 5.99 -3.66 4.66
C ASN A 47 6.45 -3.94 6.10
N LYS A 48 5.74 -3.44 7.10
CA LYS A 48 6.02 -3.73 8.51
C LYS A 48 5.85 -5.20 8.83
N GLN A 49 4.77 -5.80 8.34
CA GLN A 49 4.52 -7.23 8.53
C GLN A 49 5.61 -8.06 7.87
N GLN A 50 6.02 -7.70 6.66
CA GLN A 50 7.09 -8.39 5.95
C GLN A 50 8.42 -8.31 6.70
N ALA A 51 8.76 -7.14 7.24
CA ALA A 51 9.98 -6.96 8.03
C ALA A 51 9.96 -7.82 9.30
N SER A 52 8.80 -7.90 9.96
CA SER A 52 8.63 -8.73 11.16
C SER A 52 8.80 -10.22 10.83
N LEU A 53 8.18 -10.69 9.73
CA LEU A 53 8.31 -12.07 9.28
C LEU A 53 9.75 -12.41 8.92
N ASN A 54 10.44 -11.50 8.26
CA ASN A 54 11.84 -11.71 7.88
C ASN A 54 12.73 -11.83 9.12
N ARG A 55 12.47 -11.02 10.13
CA ARG A 55 13.21 -11.09 11.39
C ARG A 55 12.97 -12.43 12.10
N ASP A 56 11.70 -12.84 12.19
CA ASP A 56 11.32 -14.10 12.85
C ASP A 56 11.95 -15.29 12.14
N LEU A 57 11.96 -15.26 10.81
CA LEU A 57 12.59 -16.32 10.00
C LEU A 57 14.10 -16.36 10.26
N GLY A 58 14.75 -15.20 10.35
CA GLY A 58 16.17 -15.12 10.65
C GLY A 58 16.49 -15.69 12.02
N GLU A 59 15.68 -15.40 13.04
CA GLU A 59 15.82 -15.98 14.39
C GLU A 59 15.63 -17.49 14.36
N GLY A 60 14.64 -17.99 13.64
CA GLY A 60 14.41 -19.43 13.49
C GLY A 60 15.58 -20.14 12.84
N ILE A 61 16.15 -19.56 11.79
CA ILE A 61 17.33 -20.12 11.12
C ILE A 61 18.53 -20.16 12.07
N LYS A 62 18.72 -19.12 12.87
CA LYS A 62 19.79 -19.07 13.86
C LYS A 62 19.60 -20.19 14.89
N MET A 63 18.39 -20.38 15.40
CA MET A 63 18.08 -21.43 16.37
C MET A 63 18.37 -22.83 15.81
N LEU A 64 18.01 -23.07 14.55
CA LEU A 64 18.31 -24.32 13.87
C LEU A 64 19.83 -24.53 13.76
N GLY A 65 20.56 -23.48 13.38
CA GLY A 65 22.01 -23.53 13.27
C GLY A 65 22.66 -23.87 14.61
N ASP A 66 22.20 -23.24 15.69
CA ASP A 66 22.71 -23.51 17.03
C ASP A 66 22.42 -24.96 17.47
N SER A 67 21.22 -25.44 17.16
CA SER A 67 20.84 -26.84 17.46
C SER A 67 21.72 -27.85 16.71
N MET A 68 21.96 -27.60 15.43
CA MET A 68 22.85 -28.44 14.62
C MET A 68 24.28 -28.42 15.15
N SER A 69 24.77 -27.23 15.54
CA SER A 69 26.09 -27.11 16.15
C SER A 69 26.21 -27.95 17.42
N ASN A 70 25.17 -27.94 18.26
CA ASN A 70 25.14 -28.72 19.49
C ASN A 70 25.16 -30.23 19.21
N VAL A 71 24.41 -30.67 18.20
CA VAL A 71 24.39 -32.08 17.78
C VAL A 71 25.77 -32.51 17.29
N ILE A 72 26.41 -31.67 16.46
CA ILE A 72 27.76 -31.96 15.94
C ILE A 72 28.76 -32.09 17.09
N LYS A 73 28.72 -31.18 18.05
CA LYS A 73 29.59 -31.22 19.23
C LYS A 73 29.37 -32.48 20.03
N PHE A 74 28.15 -32.91 20.19
CA PHE A 74 27.79 -34.13 20.89
C PHE A 74 28.37 -35.34 20.17
N ILE A 75 28.22 -35.42 18.86
CA ILE A 75 28.75 -36.52 18.04
C ILE A 75 30.28 -36.55 18.14
N GLN A 76 30.95 -35.41 18.08
CA GLN A 76 32.40 -35.31 18.19
C GLN A 76 32.86 -35.82 19.57
N LYS A 77 32.14 -35.47 20.63
CA LYS A 77 32.44 -35.89 21.97
C LYS A 77 32.32 -37.41 22.10
N LEU A 78 31.27 -38.01 21.51
CA LEU A 78 31.10 -39.47 21.52
C LEU A 78 32.26 -40.17 20.80
N GLY A 79 32.63 -39.68 19.62
CA GLY A 79 33.74 -40.21 18.83
C GLY A 79 35.09 -40.04 19.52
N GLY A 80 35.29 -38.92 20.22
CA GLY A 80 36.52 -38.62 20.92
C GLY A 80 36.77 -39.46 22.17
N ASN A 81 35.73 -40.08 22.69
CA ASN A 81 35.81 -40.93 23.89
C ASN A 81 36.19 -42.38 23.59
N ASN A 82 36.35 -42.69 22.32
CA ASN A 82 36.83 -44.01 21.91
C ASN A 82 38.34 -44.05 21.82
#